data_0389ef61fbbb7a5ab897aa298bf3d534
#
_entry.id   0389ef61fbbb7a5ab897aa298bf3d534
#
_cell.length_a   1.000
_cell.length_b   1.000
_cell.length_c   1.000
_cell.angle_alpha   90.00
_cell.angle_beta   90.00
_cell.angle_gamma   90.00
#
_symmetry.space_group_name_H-M   'P 1'
#
loop_
_entity.id
_entity.type
_entity.pdbx_description
1 polymer ?
#
loop_
_entity_poly.entity_id
_entity_poly.type
_entity_poly.pdbx_seq_one_letter_code
_entity_poly.pdbx_strand_id
1 'polypeptide(L)'
;MGTYRVVEHIKDRSANGHSFNVMAIDFKEPSYVKVKAVSLPKVGSLLTVDGDSVSLDGKPLGKVSEKKSADDVRVSLKFDIKYTGGYSMDGKTIYLDEHFPKFFTVEGKNVSTVESIGLHHELPEKWMSDNGYEYPYAHEIATGIEKMYVESLGVTWKGYCDEVDKNLRRVYSRLLVSLGYMDGESIPWDEFISTVLPYTF
;
A
#
# COMPACT_ATOMS: atom_id res chain seq x y z
N MET A 1 2.00 -5.67 22.74
CA MET A 1 2.62 -6.80 22.01
C MET A 1 1.88 -7.00 20.70
N GLY A 2 2.57 -6.97 19.57
CA GLY A 2 2.00 -7.08 18.23
C GLY A 2 2.74 -8.10 17.37
N THR A 3 2.08 -8.57 16.30
CA THR A 3 2.66 -9.52 15.34
C THR A 3 2.84 -8.83 14.01
N TYR A 4 4.06 -8.80 13.53
CA TYR A 4 4.45 -8.10 12.31
C TYR A 4 5.03 -9.08 11.30
N ARG A 5 4.65 -8.96 10.03
CA ARG A 5 5.23 -9.76 8.95
C ARG A 5 6.37 -9.00 8.29
N VAL A 6 7.50 -9.64 8.14
CA VAL A 6 8.62 -9.10 7.37
C VAL A 6 8.22 -8.96 5.91
N VAL A 7 8.26 -7.75 5.38
CA VAL A 7 7.90 -7.46 3.99
C VAL A 7 9.12 -7.10 3.15
N GLU A 8 10.17 -6.52 3.76
CA GLU A 8 11.36 -6.10 3.02
C GLU A 8 12.60 -5.98 3.92
N HIS A 9 13.75 -6.10 3.30
CA HIS A 9 15.06 -5.80 3.91
C HIS A 9 15.54 -4.44 3.42
N ILE A 10 15.51 -3.44 4.30
CA ILE A 10 15.94 -2.09 3.94
C ILE A 10 17.46 -2.07 3.80
N LYS A 11 17.94 -1.71 2.62
CA LYS A 11 19.38 -1.53 2.35
C LYS A 11 19.89 -0.31 3.10
N ASP A 12 20.56 -0.52 4.22
CA ASP A 12 21.27 0.54 4.92
C ASP A 12 22.67 0.72 4.30
N ARG A 13 22.88 1.86 3.64
CA ARG A 13 24.20 2.21 3.06
C ARG A 13 25.22 2.61 4.12
N SER A 14 24.80 2.80 5.37
CA SER A 14 25.63 3.28 6.48
C SER A 14 26.10 2.19 7.44
N ALA A 15 25.58 0.97 7.35
CA ALA A 15 25.85 -0.07 8.33
C ALA A 15 27.19 -0.76 8.12
N ASN A 16 28.09 -0.58 9.07
CA ASN A 16 29.33 -1.36 9.21
C ASN A 16 29.02 -2.83 9.60
N GLY A 17 28.32 -3.58 8.74
CA GLY A 17 28.35 -5.04 8.70
C GLY A 17 27.66 -5.85 9.80
N HIS A 18 27.05 -5.25 10.84
CA HIS A 18 26.55 -6.01 12.00
C HIS A 18 25.08 -5.78 12.37
N SER A 19 24.32 -5.02 11.61
CA SER A 19 22.90 -4.86 11.83
C SER A 19 22.16 -4.70 10.51
N PHE A 20 20.94 -5.27 10.46
CA PHE A 20 20.08 -5.23 9.29
C PHE A 20 18.85 -4.38 9.61
N ASN A 21 18.45 -3.53 8.69
CA ASN A 21 17.15 -2.86 8.78
C ASN A 21 16.12 -3.74 8.06
N VAL A 22 15.03 -4.02 8.75
CA VAL A 22 13.95 -4.87 8.27
C VAL A 22 12.66 -4.09 8.38
N MET A 23 11.87 -4.08 7.32
CA MET A 23 10.52 -3.55 7.30
C MET A 23 9.54 -4.67 7.61
N ALA A 24 8.68 -4.44 8.59
CA ALA A 24 7.62 -5.38 8.91
C ALA A 24 6.30 -4.64 9.15
N ILE A 25 5.18 -5.26 8.81
CA ILE A 25 3.84 -4.69 8.88
C ILE A 25 2.91 -5.58 9.70
N ASP A 26 2.06 -4.97 10.51
CA ASP A 26 0.88 -5.60 11.08
C ASP A 26 -0.29 -5.39 10.11
N PHE A 27 -0.90 -6.50 9.65
CA PHE A 27 -2.02 -6.44 8.71
C PHE A 27 -3.37 -6.18 9.37
N LYS A 28 -3.50 -6.43 10.66
CA LYS A 28 -4.78 -6.22 11.35
C LYS A 28 -5.00 -4.76 11.68
N GLU A 29 -3.92 -4.12 12.11
CA GLU A 29 -3.88 -2.69 12.42
C GLU A 29 -2.70 -2.14 11.61
N PRO A 30 -2.94 -1.58 10.40
CA PRO A 30 -1.85 -1.17 9.53
C PRO A 30 -0.85 -0.30 10.26
N SER A 31 0.23 -0.91 10.63
CA SER A 31 1.35 -0.27 11.29
C SER A 31 2.67 -0.85 10.78
N TYR A 32 3.62 0.03 10.63
CA TYR A 32 4.93 -0.27 10.12
C TYR A 32 5.96 -0.18 11.25
N VAL A 33 6.85 -1.15 11.30
CA VAL A 33 8.05 -1.08 12.13
C VAL A 33 9.31 -1.29 11.31
N LYS A 34 10.28 -0.42 11.53
CA LYS A 34 11.65 -0.61 11.07
C LYS A 34 12.43 -1.23 12.20
N VAL A 35 12.99 -2.40 11.94
CA VAL A 35 13.70 -3.18 12.96
C VAL A 35 15.18 -3.19 12.67
N LYS A 36 15.97 -2.79 13.63
CA LYS A 36 17.41 -3.02 13.62
C LYS A 36 17.69 -4.42 14.17
N ALA A 37 17.92 -5.37 13.27
CA ALA A 37 18.06 -6.78 13.58
C ALA A 37 19.54 -7.21 13.62
N VAL A 38 19.88 -8.15 14.48
CA VAL A 38 21.24 -8.75 14.59
C VAL A 38 21.47 -9.86 13.56
N SER A 39 20.38 -10.36 12.97
CA SER A 39 20.42 -11.33 11.87
C SER A 39 19.28 -11.04 10.90
N LEU A 40 19.41 -11.48 9.66
CA LEU A 40 18.44 -11.21 8.60
C LEU A 40 17.28 -12.24 8.62
N PRO A 41 16.08 -11.88 9.06
CA PRO A 41 14.93 -12.79 8.99
C PRO A 41 14.48 -12.93 7.52
N LYS A 42 13.88 -14.05 7.17
CA LYS A 42 13.31 -14.23 5.82
C LYS A 42 12.10 -13.30 5.63
N VAL A 43 11.92 -12.76 4.42
CA VAL A 43 10.67 -12.12 4.02
C VAL A 43 9.51 -13.10 4.23
N GLY A 44 8.41 -12.62 4.79
CA GLY A 44 7.27 -13.44 5.20
C GLY A 44 7.34 -13.97 6.65
N SER A 45 8.49 -13.92 7.33
CA SER A 45 8.60 -14.31 8.74
C SER A 45 7.72 -13.45 9.63
N LEU A 46 7.16 -14.04 10.69
CA LEU A 46 6.36 -13.34 11.70
C LEU A 46 7.24 -12.94 12.88
N LEU A 47 7.33 -11.65 13.13
CA LEU A 47 8.04 -11.07 14.25
C LEU A 47 7.06 -10.78 15.39
N THR A 48 7.49 -11.03 16.61
CA THR A 48 6.79 -10.53 17.80
C THR A 48 7.47 -9.24 18.26
N VAL A 49 6.69 -8.16 18.37
CA VAL A 49 7.15 -6.86 18.85
C VAL A 49 6.48 -6.57 20.20
N ASP A 50 7.29 -6.33 21.21
CA ASP A 50 6.86 -5.97 22.57
C ASP A 50 7.64 -4.75 23.06
N GLY A 51 6.96 -3.59 23.08
CA GLY A 51 7.64 -2.31 23.20
C GLY A 51 8.63 -2.13 22.06
N ASP A 52 9.90 -1.90 22.40
CA ASP A 52 10.99 -1.81 21.42
C ASP A 52 11.67 -3.14 21.13
N SER A 53 11.35 -4.19 21.86
CA SER A 53 11.98 -5.50 21.70
C SER A 53 11.34 -6.30 20.58
N VAL A 54 12.17 -6.92 19.74
CA VAL A 54 11.73 -7.75 18.62
C VAL A 54 12.30 -9.14 18.74
N SER A 55 11.45 -10.14 18.55
CA SER A 55 11.84 -11.56 18.54
C SER A 55 11.27 -12.29 17.33
N LEU A 56 11.96 -13.36 16.92
CA LEU A 56 11.54 -14.32 15.91
C LEU A 56 11.56 -15.71 16.54
N ASP A 57 10.44 -16.41 16.51
CA ASP A 57 10.28 -17.75 17.13
C ASP A 57 10.72 -17.79 18.61
N GLY A 58 10.39 -16.72 19.35
CA GLY A 58 10.76 -16.57 20.77
C GLY A 58 12.22 -16.23 21.03
N LYS A 59 13.05 -16.11 19.99
CA LYS A 59 14.46 -15.73 20.12
C LYS A 59 14.64 -14.24 19.88
N PRO A 60 15.44 -13.52 20.69
CA PRO A 60 15.73 -12.12 20.46
C PRO A 60 16.31 -11.89 19.06
N LEU A 61 15.71 -10.95 18.31
CA LEU A 61 16.16 -10.59 16.96
C LEU A 61 16.75 -9.18 16.90
N GLY A 62 16.22 -8.23 17.65
CA GLY A 62 16.67 -6.84 17.58
C GLY A 62 15.75 -5.88 18.31
N LYS A 63 15.77 -4.62 17.82
CA LYS A 63 14.96 -3.54 18.38
C LYS A 63 14.26 -2.75 17.29
N VAL A 64 13.07 -2.24 17.61
CA VAL A 64 12.38 -1.25 16.80
C VAL A 64 13.22 0.02 16.76
N SER A 65 13.51 0.51 15.57
CA SER A 65 14.20 1.79 15.35
C SER A 65 13.24 2.88 14.88
N GLU A 66 12.12 2.52 14.28
CA GLU A 66 11.09 3.43 13.84
C GLU A 66 9.74 2.68 13.87
N LYS A 67 8.69 3.38 14.26
CA LYS A 67 7.31 2.86 14.19
C LYS A 67 6.42 3.95 13.61
N LYS A 68 5.56 3.57 12.65
CA LYS A 68 4.48 4.40 12.12
C LYS A 68 3.18 3.61 12.22
N SER A 69 2.09 4.30 12.49
CA SER A 69 0.75 3.71 12.59
C SER A 69 -0.19 4.38 11.60
N ALA A 70 -1.18 3.66 11.12
CA ALA A 70 -2.28 4.24 10.36
C ALA A 70 -3.08 5.26 11.20
N ASP A 71 -3.05 5.16 12.53
CA ASP A 71 -3.68 6.15 13.43
C ASP A 71 -3.07 7.55 13.31
N ASP A 72 -1.82 7.63 12.82
CA ASP A 72 -1.12 8.90 12.60
C ASP A 72 -1.47 9.55 11.25
N VAL A 73 -2.33 8.89 10.45
CA VAL A 73 -2.63 9.25 9.07
C VAL A 73 -4.11 9.51 8.89
N ARG A 74 -4.45 10.60 8.21
CA ARG A 74 -5.82 10.90 7.81
C ARG A 74 -6.08 10.42 6.39
N VAL A 75 -7.17 9.70 6.15
CA VAL A 75 -7.66 9.41 4.81
C VAL A 75 -8.69 10.46 4.38
N SER A 76 -8.48 11.05 3.22
CA SER A 76 -9.36 12.06 2.62
C SER A 76 -9.97 11.55 1.32
N LEU A 77 -11.31 11.67 1.20
CA LEU A 77 -12.09 11.33 0.01
C LEU A 77 -12.81 12.60 -0.54
N LYS A 78 -12.15 13.75 -0.48
CA LYS A 78 -12.78 15.04 -0.80
C LYS A 78 -12.27 15.66 -2.09
N PHE A 79 -11.37 15.00 -2.78
CA PHE A 79 -10.71 15.58 -3.94
C PHE A 79 -10.86 14.68 -5.14
N ASP A 80 -11.15 15.30 -6.28
CA ASP A 80 -11.04 14.68 -7.59
C ASP A 80 -9.56 14.59 -7.94
N ILE A 81 -9.01 13.38 -7.94
CA ILE A 81 -7.61 13.12 -8.25
C ILE A 81 -7.51 12.21 -9.48
N LYS A 82 -6.39 12.32 -10.22
CA LYS A 82 -6.20 11.55 -11.46
C LYS A 82 -5.99 10.05 -11.26
N TYR A 83 -5.90 9.58 -10.03
CA TYR A 83 -5.59 8.20 -9.66
C TYR A 83 -6.61 7.69 -8.66
N THR A 84 -6.63 6.40 -8.38
CA THR A 84 -7.45 5.82 -7.31
C THR A 84 -7.10 6.35 -5.94
N GLY A 85 -5.79 6.54 -5.70
CA GLY A 85 -5.24 7.02 -4.45
C GLY A 85 -3.95 7.79 -4.64
N GLY A 86 -3.40 8.23 -3.54
CA GLY A 86 -2.13 8.94 -3.44
C GLY A 86 -1.88 9.41 -2.01
N TYR A 87 -0.75 10.05 -1.78
CA TYR A 87 -0.38 10.51 -0.44
C TYR A 87 0.24 11.90 -0.46
N SER A 88 0.12 12.62 0.66
CA SER A 88 0.82 13.88 0.86
C SER A 88 2.33 13.67 1.00
N MET A 89 3.11 14.67 0.62
CA MET A 89 4.58 14.61 0.73
C MET A 89 5.06 14.35 2.16
N ASP A 90 4.34 14.86 3.16
CA ASP A 90 4.65 14.65 4.57
C ASP A 90 4.13 13.31 5.15
N GLY A 91 3.44 12.52 4.32
CA GLY A 91 2.88 11.21 4.69
C GLY A 91 1.76 11.24 5.71
N LYS A 92 1.17 12.43 6.01
CA LYS A 92 0.10 12.56 7.01
C LYS A 92 -1.30 12.42 6.44
N THR A 93 -1.44 12.47 5.13
CA THR A 93 -2.73 12.34 4.46
C THR A 93 -2.61 11.39 3.29
N ILE A 94 -3.48 10.39 3.28
CA ILE A 94 -3.77 9.56 2.13
C ILE A 94 -4.99 10.15 1.44
N TYR A 95 -4.94 10.26 0.13
CA TYR A 95 -6.04 10.73 -0.71
C TYR A 95 -6.61 9.54 -1.47
N LEU A 96 -7.92 9.41 -1.48
CA LEU A 96 -8.64 8.55 -2.40
C LEU A 96 -9.54 9.44 -3.26
N ASP A 97 -9.69 9.10 -4.53
CA ASP A 97 -10.55 9.84 -5.45
C ASP A 97 -11.98 9.92 -4.92
N GLU A 98 -12.60 11.11 -4.97
CA GLU A 98 -13.95 11.34 -4.42
C GLU A 98 -15.05 10.57 -5.17
N HIS A 99 -14.78 10.21 -6.43
CA HIS A 99 -15.69 9.47 -7.29
C HIS A 99 -15.47 7.95 -7.23
N PHE A 100 -14.38 7.53 -6.56
CA PHE A 100 -14.11 6.11 -6.39
C PHE A 100 -14.99 5.53 -5.27
N PRO A 101 -15.56 4.33 -5.43
CA PRO A 101 -16.43 3.76 -4.42
C PRO A 101 -15.72 3.56 -3.09
N LYS A 102 -16.39 3.86 -1.99
CA LYS A 102 -15.87 3.61 -0.63
C LYS A 102 -15.84 2.12 -0.28
N PHE A 103 -16.64 1.33 -0.98
CA PHE A 103 -16.75 -0.11 -0.78
C PHE A 103 -16.97 -0.80 -2.12
N PHE A 104 -16.35 -1.96 -2.27
CA PHE A 104 -16.68 -2.93 -3.31
C PHE A 104 -17.49 -4.07 -2.74
N THR A 105 -18.41 -4.60 -3.53
CA THR A 105 -19.02 -5.91 -3.24
C THR A 105 -18.33 -6.95 -4.11
N VAL A 106 -17.45 -7.73 -3.50
CA VAL A 106 -16.67 -8.79 -4.14
C VAL A 106 -17.14 -10.13 -3.59
N GLU A 107 -17.64 -11.02 -4.46
CA GLU A 107 -18.08 -12.36 -4.05
C GLU A 107 -19.07 -12.35 -2.86
N GLY A 108 -19.96 -11.34 -2.84
CA GLY A 108 -20.96 -11.16 -1.79
C GLY A 108 -20.45 -10.54 -0.48
N LYS A 109 -19.19 -10.12 -0.43
CA LYS A 109 -18.57 -9.46 0.72
C LYS A 109 -18.25 -8.00 0.41
N ASN A 110 -18.39 -7.14 1.42
CA ASN A 110 -17.99 -5.74 1.30
C ASN A 110 -16.51 -5.57 1.66
N VAL A 111 -15.75 -5.00 0.73
CA VAL A 111 -14.34 -4.63 0.90
C VAL A 111 -14.24 -3.11 0.93
N SER A 112 -13.72 -2.55 2.00
CA SER A 112 -13.50 -1.11 2.15
C SER A 112 -12.30 -0.67 1.30
N THR A 113 -12.49 0.31 0.42
CA THR A 113 -11.40 0.89 -0.37
C THR A 113 -10.48 1.77 0.46
N VAL A 114 -10.99 2.36 1.55
CA VAL A 114 -10.16 3.06 2.53
C VAL A 114 -9.14 2.11 3.15
N GLU A 115 -9.59 0.92 3.53
CA GLU A 115 -8.70 -0.09 4.10
C GLU A 115 -7.78 -0.69 3.05
N SER A 116 -8.33 -1.21 1.94
CA SER A 116 -7.54 -1.92 0.93
C SER A 116 -6.57 -0.98 0.21
N ILE A 117 -7.10 0.05 -0.46
CA ILE A 117 -6.28 0.97 -1.25
C ILE A 117 -5.56 1.96 -0.33
N GLY A 118 -6.29 2.64 0.58
CA GLY A 118 -5.71 3.69 1.40
C GLY A 118 -4.66 3.17 2.39
N LEU A 119 -5.03 2.23 3.23
CA LEU A 119 -4.18 1.82 4.34
C LEU A 119 -3.29 0.61 4.04
N HIS A 120 -3.68 -0.26 3.11
CA HIS A 120 -2.87 -1.44 2.75
C HIS A 120 -2.13 -1.31 1.42
N HIS A 121 -2.33 -0.21 0.66
CA HIS A 121 -1.56 0.08 -0.54
C HIS A 121 -0.83 1.44 -0.44
N GLU A 122 -1.55 2.56 -0.45
CA GLU A 122 -0.95 3.90 -0.49
C GLU A 122 -0.03 4.18 0.72
N LEU A 123 -0.43 3.75 1.90
CA LEU A 123 0.35 3.96 3.11
C LEU A 123 1.67 3.16 3.13
N PRO A 124 1.68 1.85 2.87
CA PRO A 124 2.93 1.10 2.72
C PRO A 124 3.80 1.62 1.58
N GLU A 125 3.23 2.02 0.44
CA GLU A 125 3.98 2.60 -0.67
C GLU A 125 4.71 3.88 -0.23
N LYS A 126 4.01 4.75 0.50
CA LYS A 126 4.62 5.95 1.07
C LYS A 126 5.74 5.62 2.05
N TRP A 127 5.54 4.63 2.92
CA TRP A 127 6.59 4.20 3.86
C TRP A 127 7.83 3.65 3.15
N MET A 128 7.64 2.91 2.06
CA MET A 128 8.73 2.42 1.21
C MET A 128 9.45 3.60 0.54
N SER A 129 8.70 4.54 -0.04
CA SER A 129 9.24 5.75 -0.66
C SER A 129 10.07 6.58 0.33
N ASP A 130 9.60 6.76 1.57
CA ASP A 130 10.35 7.44 2.64
C ASP A 130 11.67 6.73 3.01
N ASN A 131 11.77 5.45 2.73
CA ASN A 131 12.98 4.67 2.91
C ASN A 131 13.88 4.61 1.64
N GLY A 132 13.56 5.44 0.62
CA GLY A 132 14.37 5.61 -0.57
C GLY A 132 14.19 4.53 -1.63
N TYR A 133 13.09 3.82 -1.61
CA TYR A 133 12.74 2.87 -2.67
C TYR A 133 12.13 3.60 -3.86
N GLU A 134 12.45 3.16 -5.05
CA GLU A 134 11.86 3.66 -6.28
C GLU A 134 10.40 3.22 -6.39
N TYR A 135 9.58 4.07 -7.02
CA TYR A 135 8.14 3.89 -7.13
C TYR A 135 7.72 2.50 -7.64
N PRO A 136 8.25 1.96 -8.75
CA PRO A 136 7.79 0.67 -9.25
C PRO A 136 7.96 -0.46 -8.23
N TYR A 137 9.06 -0.44 -7.48
CA TYR A 137 9.33 -1.45 -6.47
C TYR A 137 8.45 -1.26 -5.21
N ALA A 138 8.30 -0.01 -4.75
CA ALA A 138 7.44 0.32 -3.61
C ALA A 138 6.00 -0.09 -3.90
N HIS A 139 5.52 0.18 -5.12
CA HIS A 139 4.19 -0.18 -5.59
C HIS A 139 3.98 -1.71 -5.65
N GLU A 140 4.98 -2.48 -6.11
CA GLU A 140 4.90 -3.95 -6.12
C GLU A 140 4.74 -4.52 -4.71
N ILE A 141 5.53 -4.02 -3.74
CA ILE A 141 5.43 -4.44 -2.34
C ILE A 141 4.06 -4.04 -1.75
N ALA A 142 3.60 -2.82 -1.99
CA ALA A 142 2.30 -2.32 -1.54
C ALA A 142 1.14 -3.17 -2.12
N THR A 143 1.18 -3.48 -3.40
CA THR A 143 0.23 -4.39 -4.06
C THR A 143 0.20 -5.77 -3.39
N GLY A 144 1.37 -6.31 -3.04
CA GLY A 144 1.46 -7.57 -2.30
C GLY A 144 0.82 -7.51 -0.92
N ILE A 145 0.96 -6.38 -0.22
CA ILE A 145 0.33 -6.15 1.09
C ILE A 145 -1.18 -6.03 0.96
N GLU A 146 -1.66 -5.23 0.00
CA GLU A 146 -3.08 -5.08 -0.31
C GLU A 146 -3.72 -6.43 -0.65
N LYS A 147 -3.07 -7.22 -1.49
CA LYS A 147 -3.51 -8.57 -1.84
C LYS A 147 -3.68 -9.45 -0.59
N MET A 148 -2.68 -9.49 0.29
CA MET A 148 -2.77 -10.29 1.51
C MET A 148 -3.91 -9.83 2.42
N TYR A 149 -4.16 -8.53 2.53
CA TYR A 149 -5.29 -7.99 3.26
C TYR A 149 -6.61 -8.46 2.66
N VAL A 150 -6.81 -8.25 1.36
CA VAL A 150 -8.03 -8.61 0.63
C VAL A 150 -8.32 -10.10 0.74
N GLU A 151 -7.32 -10.96 0.52
CA GLU A 151 -7.46 -12.41 0.67
C GLU A 151 -7.78 -12.83 2.11
N SER A 152 -7.31 -12.08 3.12
CA SER A 152 -7.65 -12.33 4.53
C SER A 152 -9.14 -12.10 4.82
N LEU A 153 -9.83 -11.27 4.02
CA LEU A 153 -11.28 -11.10 4.08
C LEU A 153 -12.05 -12.26 3.44
N GLY A 154 -11.34 -13.19 2.82
CA GLY A 154 -11.88 -14.38 2.17
C GLY A 154 -12.53 -14.08 0.82
N VAL A 155 -12.03 -13.08 0.09
CA VAL A 155 -12.34 -12.81 -1.31
C VAL A 155 -11.12 -13.11 -2.16
N THR A 156 -11.30 -13.43 -3.45
CA THR A 156 -10.17 -13.69 -4.33
C THR A 156 -9.54 -12.37 -4.79
N TRP A 157 -8.22 -12.37 -4.93
CA TRP A 157 -7.50 -11.22 -5.50
C TRP A 157 -8.01 -10.85 -6.88
N LYS A 158 -8.26 -11.87 -7.73
CA LYS A 158 -8.83 -11.63 -9.07
C LYS A 158 -10.18 -10.93 -9.01
N GLY A 159 -11.12 -11.41 -8.19
CA GLY A 159 -12.45 -10.80 -8.05
C GLY A 159 -12.36 -9.35 -7.57
N TYR A 160 -11.43 -9.06 -6.66
CA TYR A 160 -11.15 -7.71 -6.21
C TYR A 160 -10.60 -6.83 -7.33
N CYS A 161 -9.59 -7.28 -8.06
CA CYS A 161 -9.02 -6.52 -9.19
C CYS A 161 -10.07 -6.25 -10.28
N ASP A 162 -10.92 -7.22 -10.60
CA ASP A 162 -12.01 -7.03 -11.58
C ASP A 162 -12.96 -5.87 -11.16
N GLU A 163 -13.25 -5.71 -9.85
CA GLU A 163 -14.06 -4.58 -9.36
C GLU A 163 -13.28 -3.26 -9.33
N VAL A 164 -12.00 -3.28 -9.00
CA VAL A 164 -11.12 -2.11 -9.10
C VAL A 164 -11.11 -1.60 -10.54
N ASP A 165 -10.80 -2.45 -11.51
CA ASP A 165 -10.71 -2.10 -12.93
C ASP A 165 -12.03 -1.54 -13.47
N LYS A 166 -13.13 -2.17 -13.16
CA LYS A 166 -14.48 -1.72 -13.56
C LYS A 166 -14.77 -0.30 -13.06
N ASN A 167 -14.41 0.00 -11.81
CA ASN A 167 -14.64 1.31 -11.22
C ASN A 167 -13.64 2.35 -11.70
N LEU A 168 -12.37 1.98 -11.91
CA LEU A 168 -11.37 2.83 -12.56
C LEU A 168 -11.85 3.34 -13.92
N ARG A 169 -12.30 2.44 -14.79
CA ARG A 169 -12.83 2.80 -16.10
C ARG A 169 -13.97 3.81 -16.03
N ARG A 170 -14.83 3.65 -15.01
CA ARG A 170 -15.95 4.59 -14.77
C ARG A 170 -15.47 5.96 -14.33
N VAL A 171 -14.49 6.03 -13.43
CA VAL A 171 -13.93 7.29 -12.92
C VAL A 171 -13.20 8.02 -14.05
N TYR A 172 -12.33 7.34 -14.78
CA TYR A 172 -11.56 7.94 -15.87
C TYR A 172 -12.43 8.38 -17.05
N SER A 173 -13.48 7.64 -17.38
CA SER A 173 -14.41 8.11 -18.44
C SER A 173 -15.11 9.41 -18.06
N ARG A 174 -15.41 9.66 -16.77
CA ARG A 174 -15.91 10.96 -16.31
C ARG A 174 -14.88 12.06 -16.40
N LEU A 175 -13.65 11.76 -16.01
CA LEU A 175 -12.56 12.74 -16.08
C LEU A 175 -12.31 13.20 -17.51
N LEU A 176 -12.33 12.28 -18.48
CA LEU A 176 -12.20 12.60 -19.91
C LEU A 176 -13.34 13.49 -20.40
N VAL A 177 -14.58 13.23 -19.97
CA VAL A 177 -15.74 14.09 -20.28
C VAL A 177 -15.56 15.48 -19.68
N SER A 178 -15.15 15.58 -18.41
CA SER A 178 -15.00 16.86 -17.71
C SER A 178 -13.86 17.71 -18.27
N LEU A 179 -12.83 17.10 -18.84
CA LEU A 179 -11.70 17.79 -19.45
C LEU A 179 -11.95 18.22 -20.91
N GLY A 180 -13.15 18.03 -21.47
CA GLY A 180 -13.49 18.45 -22.81
C GLY A 180 -12.82 17.64 -23.94
N TYR A 181 -12.24 16.50 -23.62
CA TYR A 181 -11.62 15.59 -24.61
C TYR A 181 -12.64 14.83 -25.48
N MET A 182 -13.93 15.17 -25.36
CA MET A 182 -15.01 14.46 -26.04
C MET A 182 -15.56 15.20 -27.28
N ASP A 183 -14.85 16.17 -27.83
CA ASP A 183 -15.22 16.76 -29.11
C ASP A 183 -14.81 15.85 -30.27
N GLY A 184 -15.33 14.62 -30.29
CA GLY A 184 -15.35 13.76 -31.46
C GLY A 184 -14.15 12.87 -31.74
N GLU A 185 -13.05 13.00 -31.02
CA GLU A 185 -11.90 12.09 -31.08
C GLU A 185 -11.68 11.43 -29.72
N SER A 186 -12.34 10.29 -29.50
CA SER A 186 -12.04 9.45 -28.33
C SER A 186 -10.65 8.84 -28.53
N ILE A 187 -9.71 9.17 -27.64
CA ILE A 187 -8.47 8.39 -27.53
C ILE A 187 -8.88 6.95 -27.20
N PRO A 188 -8.46 5.94 -27.97
CA PRO A 188 -8.73 4.55 -27.65
C PRO A 188 -8.29 4.28 -26.21
N TRP A 189 -9.10 3.55 -25.44
CA TRP A 189 -8.83 3.26 -24.03
C TRP A 189 -7.44 2.65 -23.80
N ASP A 190 -6.98 1.80 -24.73
CA ASP A 190 -5.65 1.17 -24.70
C ASP A 190 -4.53 2.20 -24.85
N GLU A 191 -4.73 3.24 -25.65
CA GLU A 191 -3.79 4.35 -25.82
C GLU A 191 -3.78 5.26 -24.59
N PHE A 192 -4.95 5.48 -23.98
CA PHE A 192 -5.06 6.23 -22.73
C PHE A 192 -4.33 5.51 -21.59
N ILE A 193 -4.55 4.21 -21.40
CA ILE A 193 -3.85 3.40 -20.39
C ILE A 193 -2.34 3.44 -20.61
N SER A 194 -1.88 3.26 -21.84
CA SER A 194 -0.44 3.25 -22.14
C SER A 194 0.23 4.61 -21.98
N THR A 195 -0.52 5.71 -22.16
CA THR A 195 0.03 7.08 -22.15
C THR A 195 -0.13 7.76 -20.80
N VAL A 196 -1.21 7.50 -20.08
CA VAL A 196 -1.59 8.22 -18.85
C VAL A 196 -1.37 7.38 -17.59
N LEU A 197 -1.40 6.05 -17.73
CA LEU A 197 -1.22 5.10 -16.63
C LEU A 197 -0.02 4.14 -16.85
N PRO A 198 1.19 4.62 -17.18
CA PRO A 198 2.31 3.74 -17.44
C PRO A 198 2.76 2.90 -16.25
N TYR A 199 2.17 3.08 -15.05
CA TYR A 199 2.65 2.51 -13.79
C TYR A 199 1.56 1.89 -12.91
N THR A 200 0.36 1.65 -13.41
CA THR A 200 -0.76 1.12 -12.60
C THR A 200 -1.05 -0.37 -12.78
N PHE A 201 -0.14 -1.13 -13.38
CA PHE A 201 -0.25 -2.61 -13.49
C PHE A 201 1.08 -3.30 -13.26
#